data_c4cfc1b1237df3bd121a53c55f40dfa7
#
_entry.id   c4cfc1b1237df3bd121a53c55f40dfa7
#
_cell.length_a   1.000
_cell.length_b   1.000
_cell.length_c   1.000
_cell.angle_alpha   90.00
_cell.angle_beta   90.00
_cell.angle_gamma   90.00
#
_symmetry.space_group_name_H-M   'P 1'
#
loop_
_entity.id
_entity.type
_entity.pdbx_description
1 polymer ?
#
loop_
_entity_poly.entity_id
_entity_poly.type
_entity_poly.pdbx_seq_one_letter_code
_entity_poly.pdbx_strand_id
1 'polypeptide(L)'
;MRHRTRIRLLVLAALVGATAVIITATSLSAASAAGQVDLTLDLNAPAHVATGEPFQVRIGYYNFGTQLAPDAWVTATLPAGTQFITATDRWGTPLPPDTIDGNVLAWYFVTPHCHMPLDACCGHVLITLQPDETLPEGEVLTTTATIATSGVESDTTNNTASVTSVVCDMAGSTKQVQARHVMPGDVLTYTITVNLAHRPGEGAGTRWVTLTDTLPFSHQVRFLGWSGTLTGTQIDGQMLRWQGQVRAGQPLTMQYRLGVEGVVTPGTVITNIAGLGWGGRHMQLGPVTTVVTLPYGMLALGANQGGQLHHRYGVTLSVPPGAVTDTTRFQLRPLFTDTHPFSPPGGLLFAHRAFELTAFRFGERVRQFNRPLTLTVDYTDTDVTGLKRETLRLWTRSGPGERWAMLGEPARVMSGALTFTTTHFTQFALFGEGKHRAYLPIVIR
;
A
#
# COMPACT_ATOMS: atom_id res chain seq x y z
N MET A 1 25.63 -16.44 -52.88
CA MET A 1 26.01 -17.88 -52.78
C MET A 1 25.06 -18.55 -51.78
N ARG A 2 24.35 -19.55 -52.29
CA ARG A 2 23.27 -20.30 -51.60
C ARG A 2 23.88 -21.40 -50.74
N HIS A 3 23.35 -21.71 -49.55
CA HIS A 3 23.31 -23.10 -49.08
C HIS A 3 22.07 -23.31 -48.21
N ARG A 4 21.14 -24.11 -48.79
CA ARG A 4 20.01 -24.75 -48.12
C ARG A 4 20.49 -26.07 -47.54
N THR A 5 20.17 -26.41 -46.31
CA THR A 5 20.30 -27.78 -45.78
C THR A 5 18.91 -28.30 -45.41
N ARG A 6 18.53 -29.39 -46.09
CA ARG A 6 17.30 -30.14 -45.95
C ARG A 6 17.43 -31.13 -44.79
N ILE A 7 16.41 -31.21 -43.95
CA ILE A 7 16.23 -32.29 -42.97
C ILE A 7 15.33 -33.35 -43.58
N ARG A 8 15.79 -34.56 -43.61
CA ARG A 8 15.07 -35.74 -44.13
C ARG A 8 14.17 -36.35 -43.05
N LEU A 9 12.91 -36.57 -43.42
CA LEU A 9 11.96 -37.42 -42.72
C LEU A 9 12.29 -38.89 -42.95
N LEU A 10 12.43 -39.69 -41.89
CA LEU A 10 12.50 -41.15 -41.93
C LEU A 10 11.14 -41.71 -41.45
N VAL A 11 10.39 -42.30 -42.36
CA VAL A 11 9.21 -43.11 -42.09
C VAL A 11 9.68 -44.55 -41.90
N LEU A 12 9.37 -45.16 -40.76
CA LEU A 12 9.55 -46.62 -40.58
C LEU A 12 8.15 -47.24 -40.35
N ALA A 13 7.73 -48.02 -41.31
CA ALA A 13 6.57 -48.88 -41.22
C ALA A 13 6.98 -50.20 -40.54
N ALA A 14 6.21 -50.65 -39.57
CA ALA A 14 6.35 -52.00 -39.01
C ALA A 14 4.99 -52.67 -38.83
N LEU A 15 4.97 -53.86 -39.34
CA LEU A 15 3.92 -54.83 -39.57
C LEU A 15 2.96 -55.11 -38.40
N VAL A 16 1.75 -55.42 -38.85
CA VAL A 16 0.63 -56.00 -38.12
C VAL A 16 0.95 -57.42 -37.66
N GLY A 17 0.81 -57.71 -36.38
CA GLY A 17 0.68 -59.04 -35.79
C GLY A 17 -0.53 -59.06 -34.86
N ALA A 18 -1.63 -59.67 -35.34
CA ALA A 18 -2.81 -59.85 -34.56
C ALA A 18 -2.62 -61.00 -33.54
N THR A 19 -2.53 -60.67 -32.26
CA THR A 19 -2.70 -61.64 -31.16
C THR A 19 -3.91 -61.21 -30.34
N ALA A 20 -4.99 -62.02 -30.42
CA ALA A 20 -6.18 -61.83 -29.62
C ALA A 20 -5.84 -62.07 -28.13
N VAL A 21 -5.76 -60.97 -27.35
CA VAL A 21 -5.69 -61.04 -25.91
C VAL A 21 -7.15 -60.96 -25.40
N ILE A 22 -7.63 -62.03 -24.83
CA ILE A 22 -8.88 -62.10 -24.07
C ILE A 22 -8.63 -61.23 -22.82
N ILE A 23 -9.16 -60.02 -22.84
CA ILE A 23 -9.19 -59.15 -21.64
C ILE A 23 -10.41 -59.61 -20.83
N THR A 24 -10.16 -60.42 -19.80
CA THR A 24 -11.13 -60.57 -18.72
C THR A 24 -11.23 -59.23 -18.01
N ALA A 25 -12.34 -58.53 -18.23
CA ALA A 25 -12.68 -57.35 -17.47
C ALA A 25 -12.90 -57.74 -15.98
N THR A 26 -11.83 -57.72 -15.21
CA THR A 26 -11.98 -57.58 -13.77
C THR A 26 -12.50 -56.16 -13.54
N SER A 27 -13.75 -56.04 -13.13
CA SER A 27 -14.31 -54.83 -12.57
C SER A 27 -13.40 -54.42 -11.38
N LEU A 28 -12.40 -53.55 -11.62
CA LEU A 28 -11.87 -52.77 -10.54
C LEU A 28 -13.05 -51.89 -10.07
N SER A 29 -13.67 -52.29 -8.96
CA SER A 29 -14.39 -51.35 -8.14
C SER A 29 -13.40 -50.27 -7.84
N ALA A 30 -13.60 -49.09 -8.43
CA ALA A 30 -12.98 -47.89 -7.91
C ALA A 30 -13.49 -47.76 -6.48
N ALA A 31 -12.69 -48.22 -5.52
CA ALA A 31 -12.89 -47.82 -4.15
C ALA A 31 -12.87 -46.29 -4.21
N SER A 32 -14.03 -45.69 -4.02
CA SER A 32 -14.15 -44.25 -3.76
C SER A 32 -13.09 -43.98 -2.70
N ALA A 33 -12.07 -43.22 -3.02
CA ALA A 33 -11.10 -42.80 -2.05
C ALA A 33 -11.90 -42.12 -0.94
N ALA A 34 -12.05 -42.81 0.20
CA ALA A 34 -12.69 -42.24 1.37
C ALA A 34 -11.94 -40.95 1.63
N GLY A 35 -12.66 -39.83 1.67
CA GLY A 35 -12.03 -38.57 1.96
C GLY A 35 -11.21 -38.69 3.25
N GLN A 36 -10.09 -38.04 3.28
CA GLN A 36 -9.17 -38.10 4.43
C GLN A 36 -8.98 -36.71 5.02
N VAL A 37 -8.66 -36.66 6.28
CA VAL A 37 -8.18 -35.46 6.98
C VAL A 37 -6.73 -35.24 6.57
N ASP A 38 -6.29 -33.98 6.49
CA ASP A 38 -4.89 -33.59 6.24
C ASP A 38 -4.62 -32.28 7.00
N LEU A 39 -4.23 -32.42 8.26
CA LEU A 39 -3.92 -31.28 9.13
C LEU A 39 -2.49 -30.80 8.88
N THR A 40 -2.28 -29.48 8.95
CA THR A 40 -0.96 -28.89 8.85
C THR A 40 -0.86 -27.62 9.67
N LEU A 41 0.37 -27.19 9.96
CA LEU A 41 0.69 -25.98 10.70
C LEU A 41 1.60 -25.04 9.91
N ASP A 42 1.46 -23.73 10.17
CA ASP A 42 2.51 -22.76 9.92
C ASP A 42 2.81 -21.94 11.17
N LEU A 43 4.08 -21.58 11.35
CA LEU A 43 4.52 -20.75 12.46
C LEU A 43 5.16 -19.46 11.95
N ASN A 44 4.89 -18.38 12.67
CA ASN A 44 5.52 -17.08 12.41
C ASN A 44 5.86 -16.38 13.73
N ALA A 45 7.05 -15.81 13.81
CA ALA A 45 7.53 -15.03 14.93
C ALA A 45 8.49 -13.91 14.44
N PRO A 46 8.74 -12.87 15.24
CA PRO A 46 9.79 -11.90 14.94
C PRO A 46 11.16 -12.57 14.83
N ALA A 47 11.96 -12.20 13.82
CA ALA A 47 13.30 -12.72 13.66
C ALA A 47 14.25 -12.34 14.82
N HIS A 48 13.98 -11.21 15.47
CA HIS A 48 14.73 -10.68 16.60
C HIS A 48 13.79 -10.25 17.71
N VAL A 49 14.16 -10.57 18.95
CA VAL A 49 13.40 -10.26 20.17
C VAL A 49 14.33 -9.67 21.23
N ALA A 50 13.83 -8.70 22.01
CA ALA A 50 14.56 -8.12 23.12
C ALA A 50 14.30 -8.93 24.42
N THR A 51 15.30 -8.98 25.31
CA THR A 51 15.11 -9.56 26.65
C THR A 51 14.13 -8.69 27.45
N GLY A 52 13.28 -9.33 28.23
CA GLY A 52 12.27 -8.68 29.06
C GLY A 52 11.08 -8.05 28.29
N GLU A 53 11.11 -8.01 26.96
CA GLU A 53 10.04 -7.46 26.14
C GLU A 53 9.15 -8.56 25.56
N PRO A 54 7.83 -8.48 25.71
CA PRO A 54 6.92 -9.47 25.15
C PRO A 54 6.96 -9.50 23.62
N PHE A 55 6.90 -10.71 23.05
CA PHE A 55 6.73 -10.91 21.60
C PHE A 55 5.68 -11.96 21.30
N GLN A 56 5.16 -11.98 20.07
CA GLN A 56 4.14 -12.94 19.67
C GLN A 56 4.67 -14.00 18.73
N VAL A 57 4.26 -15.25 18.98
CA VAL A 57 4.37 -16.37 18.05
C VAL A 57 2.97 -16.70 17.55
N ARG A 58 2.79 -16.70 16.24
CA ARG A 58 1.54 -17.12 15.60
C ARG A 58 1.68 -18.58 15.17
N ILE A 59 0.72 -19.39 15.56
CA ILE A 59 0.48 -20.75 15.05
C ILE A 59 -0.78 -20.69 14.20
N GLY A 60 -0.66 -20.86 12.88
CA GLY A 60 -1.79 -21.08 12.00
C GLY A 60 -1.99 -22.58 11.82
N TYR A 61 -3.23 -23.08 11.86
CA TYR A 61 -3.53 -24.47 11.62
C TYR A 61 -4.62 -24.63 10.58
N TYR A 62 -4.50 -25.67 9.73
CA TYR A 62 -5.29 -25.87 8.52
C TYR A 62 -5.66 -27.33 8.37
N ASN A 63 -6.72 -27.59 7.59
CA ASN A 63 -7.07 -28.94 7.12
C ASN A 63 -7.18 -28.89 5.59
N PHE A 64 -6.22 -29.47 4.89
CA PHE A 64 -6.23 -29.58 3.43
C PHE A 64 -6.91 -30.85 2.94
N GLY A 65 -7.36 -31.72 3.85
CA GLY A 65 -8.11 -32.91 3.53
C GLY A 65 -9.52 -32.65 3.00
N THR A 66 -10.14 -33.68 2.50
CA THR A 66 -11.51 -33.63 1.97
C THR A 66 -12.57 -33.95 3.03
N GLN A 67 -12.14 -34.31 4.23
CA GLN A 67 -13.02 -34.58 5.38
C GLN A 67 -12.74 -33.62 6.54
N LEU A 68 -13.78 -33.35 7.31
CA LEU A 68 -13.65 -32.63 8.58
C LEU A 68 -12.84 -33.46 9.58
N ALA A 69 -11.89 -32.84 10.25
CA ALA A 69 -11.25 -33.45 11.39
C ALA A 69 -12.27 -33.55 12.54
N PRO A 70 -12.38 -34.69 13.19
CA PRO A 70 -13.31 -34.85 14.34
C PRO A 70 -12.87 -33.98 15.53
N ASP A 71 -11.60 -33.77 15.68
CA ASP A 71 -10.93 -32.96 16.70
C ASP A 71 -9.56 -32.48 16.17
N ALA A 72 -8.93 -31.57 16.90
CA ALA A 72 -7.53 -31.23 16.70
C ALA A 72 -6.84 -30.91 18.04
N TRP A 73 -5.66 -31.45 18.22
CA TRP A 73 -4.74 -31.11 19.29
C TRP A 73 -3.59 -30.29 18.75
N VAL A 74 -3.50 -29.04 19.15
CA VAL A 74 -2.35 -28.19 18.85
C VAL A 74 -1.47 -28.13 20.09
N THR A 75 -0.22 -28.58 19.98
CA THR A 75 0.74 -28.57 21.08
C THR A 75 1.91 -27.66 20.68
N ALA A 76 2.30 -26.73 21.54
CA ALA A 76 3.44 -25.86 21.37
C ALA A 76 4.49 -26.10 22.46
N THR A 77 5.73 -26.37 22.03
CA THR A 77 6.89 -26.38 22.91
C THR A 77 7.59 -25.04 22.85
N LEU A 78 7.64 -24.36 23.98
CA LEU A 78 8.25 -23.05 24.11
C LEU A 78 9.76 -23.15 24.27
N PRO A 79 10.54 -22.15 23.81
CA PRO A 79 11.98 -22.12 24.02
C PRO A 79 12.32 -21.98 25.52
N ALA A 80 13.41 -22.60 25.96
CA ALA A 80 13.96 -22.38 27.28
C ALA A 80 14.30 -20.90 27.51
N GLY A 81 14.15 -20.40 28.73
CA GLY A 81 14.39 -18.99 29.06
C GLY A 81 13.31 -18.05 28.53
N THR A 82 12.10 -18.54 28.25
CA THR A 82 10.93 -17.70 27.95
C THR A 82 9.78 -18.01 28.91
N GLN A 83 9.04 -16.96 29.25
CA GLN A 83 7.82 -17.06 30.05
C GLN A 83 6.59 -16.95 29.14
N PHE A 84 5.62 -17.83 29.31
CA PHE A 84 4.29 -17.70 28.71
C PHE A 84 3.50 -16.61 29.44
N ILE A 85 2.99 -15.62 28.68
CA ILE A 85 2.20 -14.51 29.23
C ILE A 85 0.71 -14.74 28.98
N THR A 86 0.32 -14.96 27.71
CA THR A 86 -1.08 -15.16 27.31
C THR A 86 -1.16 -15.78 25.92
N ALA A 87 -2.36 -16.27 25.59
CA ALA A 87 -2.69 -16.63 24.21
C ALA A 87 -4.05 -16.08 23.82
N THR A 88 -4.22 -15.73 22.54
CA THR A 88 -5.47 -15.23 21.97
C THR A 88 -5.73 -15.89 20.61
N ASP A 89 -6.96 -15.77 20.12
CA ASP A 89 -7.29 -16.06 18.73
C ASP A 89 -6.88 -14.87 17.81
N ARG A 90 -7.18 -14.99 16.52
CA ARG A 90 -6.87 -13.96 15.51
C ARG A 90 -7.63 -12.62 15.71
N TRP A 91 -8.69 -12.62 16.51
CA TRP A 91 -9.48 -11.42 16.82
C TRP A 91 -9.11 -10.78 18.16
N GLY A 92 -8.11 -11.38 18.87
CA GLY A 92 -7.70 -10.92 20.19
C GLY A 92 -8.55 -11.48 21.34
N THR A 93 -9.45 -12.43 21.07
CA THR A 93 -10.22 -13.10 22.12
C THR A 93 -9.30 -14.00 22.93
N PRO A 94 -9.34 -13.98 24.28
CA PRO A 94 -8.53 -14.88 25.10
C PRO A 94 -8.74 -16.33 24.71
N LEU A 95 -7.66 -17.04 24.47
CA LEU A 95 -7.62 -18.47 24.14
C LEU A 95 -6.57 -19.18 25.01
N PRO A 96 -6.83 -19.32 26.32
CA PRO A 96 -5.87 -19.99 27.21
C PRO A 96 -5.67 -21.45 26.78
N PRO A 97 -4.45 -22.00 26.94
CA PRO A 97 -4.23 -23.43 26.70
C PRO A 97 -5.06 -24.28 27.67
N ASP A 98 -5.55 -25.43 27.19
CA ASP A 98 -6.27 -26.40 28.02
C ASP A 98 -5.35 -27.10 29.02
N THR A 99 -4.07 -27.24 28.64
CA THR A 99 -3.03 -27.78 29.53
C THR A 99 -1.73 -27.01 29.39
N ILE A 100 -1.01 -26.90 30.53
CA ILE A 100 0.34 -26.35 30.62
C ILE A 100 1.18 -27.38 31.40
N ASP A 101 2.21 -27.90 30.74
CA ASP A 101 3.18 -28.81 31.38
C ASP A 101 4.59 -28.30 31.13
N GLY A 102 5.15 -27.59 32.10
CA GLY A 102 6.42 -26.92 31.99
C GLY A 102 6.42 -25.88 30.83
N ASN A 103 7.20 -26.15 29.79
CA ASN A 103 7.28 -25.33 28.60
C ASN A 103 6.40 -25.83 27.43
N VAL A 104 5.49 -26.78 27.72
CA VAL A 104 4.57 -27.31 26.69
C VAL A 104 3.16 -26.81 26.97
N LEU A 105 2.56 -26.18 25.95
CA LEU A 105 1.19 -25.71 25.96
C LEU A 105 0.37 -26.56 25.00
N ALA A 106 -0.87 -26.91 25.35
CA ALA A 106 -1.74 -27.63 24.44
C ALA A 106 -3.16 -27.03 24.41
N TRP A 107 -3.76 -27.03 23.23
CA TRP A 107 -5.15 -26.66 22.98
C TRP A 107 -5.90 -27.81 22.32
N TYR A 108 -7.12 -28.04 22.75
CA TYR A 108 -8.00 -29.02 22.16
C TYR A 108 -9.21 -28.35 21.50
N PHE A 109 -9.38 -28.62 20.23
CA PHE A 109 -10.46 -28.08 19.42
C PHE A 109 -11.43 -29.22 19.03
N VAL A 110 -12.67 -29.15 19.51
CA VAL A 110 -13.75 -30.06 19.10
C VAL A 110 -14.27 -29.59 17.74
N THR A 111 -14.26 -30.48 16.74
CA THR A 111 -14.76 -30.20 15.38
C THR A 111 -14.24 -28.86 14.84
N PRO A 112 -12.94 -28.72 14.58
CA PRO A 112 -12.46 -27.53 13.88
C PRO A 112 -13.17 -27.49 12.54
N HIS A 113 -14.08 -26.52 12.37
CA HIS A 113 -14.88 -26.32 11.17
C HIS A 113 -13.98 -25.84 10.01
N CYS A 114 -13.17 -26.75 9.51
CA CYS A 114 -12.28 -26.52 8.40
C CYS A 114 -12.74 -27.40 7.23
N HIS A 115 -13.73 -26.91 6.52
CA HIS A 115 -14.11 -27.49 5.25
C HIS A 115 -13.66 -26.55 4.16
N MET A 116 -12.64 -27.01 3.40
CA MET A 116 -12.15 -26.19 2.28
C MET A 116 -13.16 -26.06 1.17
N PRO A 117 -13.27 -24.88 0.53
CA PRO A 117 -12.36 -24.51 -0.55
C PRO A 117 -11.71 -23.14 -0.34
N LEU A 118 -10.39 -23.16 -0.45
CA LEU A 118 -9.56 -22.06 -0.96
C LEU A 118 -9.33 -20.78 -0.12
N ASP A 119 -9.62 -20.63 1.18
CA ASP A 119 -9.12 -19.48 1.95
C ASP A 119 -9.25 -19.66 3.48
N ALA A 120 -9.56 -20.84 3.94
CA ALA A 120 -9.89 -21.02 5.33
C ALA A 120 -8.74 -21.65 6.12
N CYS A 121 -7.88 -20.83 6.68
CA CYS A 121 -7.19 -21.14 7.90
C CYS A 121 -8.21 -21.61 8.94
N CYS A 122 -8.06 -22.80 9.50
CA CYS A 122 -8.95 -23.32 10.54
C CYS A 122 -8.93 -22.44 11.79
N GLY A 123 -7.80 -21.85 12.11
CA GLY A 123 -7.66 -20.90 13.18
C GLY A 123 -6.23 -20.46 13.38
N HIS A 124 -6.08 -19.50 14.30
CA HIS A 124 -4.79 -19.06 14.79
C HIS A 124 -4.75 -19.13 16.31
N VAL A 125 -3.62 -19.56 16.84
CA VAL A 125 -3.23 -19.33 18.23
C VAL A 125 -2.11 -18.30 18.21
N LEU A 126 -2.32 -17.15 18.86
CA LEU A 126 -1.31 -16.10 19.05
C LEU A 126 -0.79 -16.21 20.47
N ILE A 127 0.39 -16.77 20.64
CA ILE A 127 1.06 -16.94 21.93
C ILE A 127 1.92 -15.69 22.18
N THR A 128 1.76 -15.07 23.34
CA THR A 128 2.65 -14.01 23.81
C THR A 128 3.65 -14.59 24.78
N LEU A 129 4.94 -14.47 24.45
CA LEU A 129 6.09 -14.93 25.23
C LEU A 129 6.92 -13.73 25.65
N GLN A 130 7.59 -13.86 26.80
CA GLN A 130 8.57 -12.87 27.27
C GLN A 130 9.91 -13.59 27.50
N PRO A 131 10.98 -13.21 26.78
CA PRO A 131 12.32 -13.74 27.03
C PRO A 131 12.84 -13.29 28.40
N ASP A 132 13.53 -14.16 29.09
CA ASP A 132 14.18 -13.83 30.35
C ASP A 132 15.21 -12.71 30.14
N GLU A 133 15.31 -11.80 31.10
CA GLU A 133 16.23 -10.67 31.07
C GLU A 133 17.71 -11.10 31.07
N THR A 134 18.01 -12.33 31.51
CA THR A 134 19.36 -12.90 31.64
C THR A 134 19.85 -13.62 30.39
N LEU A 135 18.99 -13.77 29.37
CA LEU A 135 19.38 -14.48 28.15
C LEU A 135 20.49 -13.70 27.40
N PRO A 136 21.57 -14.39 26.95
CA PRO A 136 22.64 -13.72 26.25
C PRO A 136 22.18 -13.22 24.87
N GLU A 137 22.77 -12.13 24.43
CA GLU A 137 22.56 -11.64 23.06
C GLU A 137 23.06 -12.68 22.04
N GLY A 138 22.20 -13.02 21.08
CA GLY A 138 22.45 -14.03 20.06
C GLY A 138 21.93 -15.42 20.42
N GLU A 139 21.32 -15.60 21.61
CA GLU A 139 20.60 -16.84 21.92
C GLU A 139 19.51 -17.11 20.91
N VAL A 140 19.37 -18.35 20.48
CA VAL A 140 18.36 -18.77 19.51
C VAL A 140 17.19 -19.41 20.24
N LEU A 141 16.05 -18.75 20.17
CA LEU A 141 14.78 -19.21 20.78
C LEU A 141 13.97 -19.95 19.71
N THR A 142 13.82 -21.27 19.88
CA THR A 142 13.05 -22.10 18.94
C THR A 142 11.71 -22.46 19.55
N THR A 143 10.62 -22.05 18.90
CA THR A 143 9.27 -22.53 19.19
C THR A 143 8.92 -23.62 18.18
N THR A 144 8.49 -24.77 18.66
CA THR A 144 8.02 -25.88 17.84
C THR A 144 6.56 -26.17 18.17
N ALA A 145 5.72 -26.37 17.15
CA ALA A 145 4.36 -26.80 17.34
C ALA A 145 4.06 -28.06 16.52
N THR A 146 3.13 -28.86 17.06
CA THR A 146 2.60 -30.06 16.42
C THR A 146 1.07 -30.00 16.42
N ILE A 147 0.46 -30.61 15.42
CA ILE A 147 -0.99 -30.83 15.37
C ILE A 147 -1.27 -32.32 15.19
N ALA A 148 -2.34 -32.80 15.81
CA ALA A 148 -2.80 -34.18 15.67
C ALA A 148 -4.33 -34.24 15.75
N THR A 149 -4.92 -35.31 15.25
CA THR A 149 -6.36 -35.59 15.32
C THR A 149 -6.58 -37.04 15.64
N SER A 150 -7.76 -37.40 16.20
CA SER A 150 -8.20 -38.81 16.34
C SER A 150 -8.64 -39.39 14.99
N GLY A 151 -8.83 -38.57 13.95
CA GLY A 151 -9.16 -38.98 12.59
C GLY A 151 -7.97 -39.62 11.86
N VAL A 152 -8.26 -40.31 10.76
CA VAL A 152 -7.22 -40.86 9.86
C VAL A 152 -6.71 -39.77 8.97
N GLU A 153 -5.42 -39.45 9.05
CA GLU A 153 -4.77 -38.44 8.22
C GLU A 153 -4.10 -39.04 6.97
N SER A 154 -4.13 -38.31 5.90
CA SER A 154 -3.48 -38.66 4.63
C SER A 154 -1.96 -38.40 4.65
N ASP A 155 -1.55 -37.32 5.32
CA ASP A 155 -0.14 -36.93 5.49
C ASP A 155 0.07 -36.37 6.88
N THR A 156 0.94 -36.97 7.67
CA THR A 156 1.35 -36.51 8.99
C THR A 156 2.74 -35.86 9.01
N THR A 157 3.42 -35.82 7.87
CA THR A 157 4.77 -35.24 7.76
C THR A 157 4.75 -33.71 7.85
N ASN A 158 3.61 -33.08 7.57
CA ASN A 158 3.36 -31.65 7.62
C ASN A 158 2.74 -31.17 8.96
N ASN A 159 2.58 -32.09 9.94
CA ASN A 159 1.98 -31.83 11.23
C ASN A 159 2.93 -31.20 12.26
N THR A 160 4.15 -30.88 11.87
CA THR A 160 5.13 -30.24 12.74
C THR A 160 5.77 -29.06 12.05
N ALA A 161 5.84 -27.93 12.72
CA ALA A 161 6.54 -26.76 12.26
C ALA A 161 7.33 -26.10 13.39
N SER A 162 8.39 -25.38 13.03
CA SER A 162 9.23 -24.64 13.97
C SER A 162 9.54 -23.25 13.44
N VAL A 163 9.70 -22.30 14.35
CA VAL A 163 10.15 -20.95 14.06
C VAL A 163 11.22 -20.53 15.05
N THR A 164 12.19 -19.76 14.61
CA THR A 164 13.28 -19.26 15.44
C THR A 164 13.23 -17.75 15.57
N SER A 165 13.53 -17.26 16.77
CA SER A 165 13.80 -15.86 17.09
C SER A 165 15.18 -15.75 17.71
N VAL A 166 15.92 -14.69 17.44
CA VAL A 166 17.25 -14.47 18.02
C VAL A 166 17.16 -13.33 19.02
N VAL A 167 17.67 -13.56 20.23
CA VAL A 167 17.78 -12.50 21.25
C VAL A 167 18.71 -11.40 20.74
N CYS A 168 18.18 -10.16 20.69
CA CYS A 168 18.87 -9.04 20.12
C CYS A 168 18.56 -7.76 20.91
N ASP A 169 19.58 -7.13 21.48
CA ASP A 169 19.42 -5.91 22.29
C ASP A 169 18.87 -4.73 21.46
N MET A 170 19.02 -4.77 20.13
CA MET A 170 18.52 -3.74 19.21
C MET A 170 17.14 -4.07 18.64
N ALA A 171 16.47 -5.14 19.07
CA ALA A 171 15.20 -5.61 18.51
C ALA A 171 14.06 -4.58 18.59
N GLY A 172 14.10 -3.67 19.57
CA GLY A 172 13.17 -2.54 19.68
C GLY A 172 13.38 -1.43 18.67
N SER A 173 14.39 -1.54 17.78
CA SER A 173 14.62 -0.56 16.71
C SER A 173 13.64 -0.77 15.56
N THR A 174 13.13 0.33 15.00
CA THR A 174 12.09 0.27 13.98
C THR A 174 12.34 1.22 12.82
N LYS A 175 11.77 0.90 11.66
CA LYS A 175 11.60 1.82 10.55
C LYS A 175 10.14 1.83 10.14
N GLN A 176 9.58 3.01 9.96
CA GLN A 176 8.18 3.19 9.60
C GLN A 176 8.05 4.22 8.48
N VAL A 177 6.97 4.12 7.71
CA VAL A 177 6.56 5.11 6.72
C VAL A 177 5.17 5.62 7.07
N GLN A 178 4.97 6.94 6.96
CA GLN A 178 3.72 7.60 7.37
C GLN A 178 2.50 7.15 6.56
N ALA A 179 2.66 6.79 5.29
CA ALA A 179 1.55 6.48 4.39
C ALA A 179 1.79 5.19 3.61
N ARG A 180 0.77 4.32 3.54
CA ARG A 180 0.77 3.12 2.70
C ARG A 180 0.46 3.42 1.24
N HIS A 181 -0.21 4.54 0.96
CA HIS A 181 -0.52 5.04 -0.37
C HIS A 181 -0.05 6.48 -0.49
N VAL A 182 0.49 6.82 -1.64
CA VAL A 182 1.03 8.15 -1.93
C VAL A 182 0.78 8.50 -3.39
N MET A 183 0.72 9.79 -3.69
CA MET A 183 0.59 10.27 -5.07
C MET A 183 1.87 10.98 -5.50
N PRO A 184 2.20 10.99 -6.80
CA PRO A 184 3.28 11.85 -7.30
C PRO A 184 3.08 13.30 -6.85
N GLY A 185 4.16 13.95 -6.41
CA GLY A 185 4.11 15.30 -5.82
C GLY A 185 3.76 15.35 -4.34
N ASP A 186 3.53 14.19 -3.68
CA ASP A 186 3.40 14.11 -2.22
C ASP A 186 4.75 13.92 -1.55
N VAL A 187 4.74 14.00 -0.22
CA VAL A 187 5.90 13.75 0.64
C VAL A 187 5.70 12.46 1.41
N LEU A 188 6.67 11.55 1.31
CA LEU A 188 6.81 10.40 2.18
C LEU A 188 7.69 10.79 3.37
N THR A 189 7.21 10.55 4.57
CA THR A 189 7.99 10.71 5.80
C THR A 189 8.32 9.35 6.36
N TYR A 190 9.61 9.07 6.50
CA TYR A 190 10.13 7.87 7.15
C TYR A 190 10.59 8.24 8.55
N THR A 191 10.29 7.36 9.50
CA THR A 191 10.80 7.47 10.87
C THR A 191 11.61 6.23 11.18
N ILE A 192 12.87 6.42 11.60
CA ILE A 192 13.73 5.38 12.14
C ILE A 192 13.91 5.65 13.62
N THR A 193 13.67 4.63 14.43
CA THR A 193 13.97 4.63 15.86
C THR A 193 15.06 3.61 16.11
N VAL A 194 16.16 4.02 16.71
CA VAL A 194 17.24 3.14 17.15
C VAL A 194 17.11 3.01 18.66
N ASN A 195 16.82 1.80 19.13
CA ASN A 195 16.52 1.51 20.53
C ASN A 195 17.42 0.37 21.02
N LEU A 196 18.16 0.63 22.09
CA LEU A 196 18.94 -0.37 22.81
C LEU A 196 18.14 -0.77 24.05
N ALA A 197 17.81 -2.06 24.17
CA ALA A 197 17.11 -2.61 25.33
C ALA A 197 17.92 -2.36 26.61
N HIS A 198 17.19 -2.10 27.70
CA HIS A 198 17.80 -1.99 29.03
C HIS A 198 17.89 -3.40 29.64
N ARG A 199 19.08 -3.75 30.15
CA ARG A 199 19.28 -4.98 30.89
C ARG A 199 19.38 -4.64 32.38
N PRO A 200 18.55 -5.25 33.26
CA PRO A 200 18.68 -5.09 34.71
C PRO A 200 20.04 -5.55 35.21
N GLY A 201 20.63 -4.75 36.12
CA GLY A 201 21.93 -5.06 36.69
C GLY A 201 23.16 -4.63 35.85
N GLU A 202 22.99 -4.42 34.54
CA GLU A 202 23.98 -3.70 33.74
C GLU A 202 23.60 -2.22 33.79
N GLY A 203 24.40 -1.38 34.40
CA GLY A 203 24.14 0.08 34.41
C GLY A 203 23.76 0.57 33.00
N ALA A 204 23.48 1.87 32.83
CA ALA A 204 23.07 2.40 31.53
C ALA A 204 24.13 2.08 30.46
N GLY A 205 24.08 0.86 29.93
CA GLY A 205 24.99 0.35 28.91
C GLY A 205 24.92 1.21 27.66
N THR A 206 26.04 1.37 26.95
CA THR A 206 26.08 2.06 25.66
C THR A 206 26.60 1.10 24.61
N ARG A 207 26.08 1.23 23.39
CA ARG A 207 26.58 0.51 22.21
C ARG A 207 26.96 1.50 21.12
N TRP A 208 28.06 1.25 20.46
CA TRP A 208 28.41 1.95 19.22
C TRP A 208 27.62 1.31 18.08
N VAL A 209 26.81 2.12 17.39
CA VAL A 209 25.88 1.65 16.36
C VAL A 209 26.15 2.40 15.06
N THR A 210 26.06 1.68 13.95
CA THR A 210 26.03 2.24 12.60
C THR A 210 24.65 2.05 12.00
N LEU A 211 24.07 3.11 11.41
CA LEU A 211 22.84 3.07 10.65
C LEU A 211 23.16 3.36 9.19
N THR A 212 22.67 2.52 8.30
CA THR A 212 22.72 2.74 6.85
C THR A 212 21.31 2.60 6.27
N ASP A 213 20.92 3.51 5.42
CA ASP A 213 19.62 3.49 4.75
C ASP A 213 19.80 3.83 3.28
N THR A 214 19.61 2.85 2.41
CA THR A 214 19.65 3.08 0.97
C THR A 214 18.30 3.59 0.52
N LEU A 215 18.24 4.89 0.21
CA LEU A 215 17.02 5.52 -0.26
C LEU A 215 16.50 4.85 -1.54
N PRO A 216 15.19 4.82 -1.77
CA PRO A 216 14.62 4.32 -3.00
C PRO A 216 15.21 5.03 -4.23
N PHE A 217 15.07 4.42 -5.41
CA PHE A 217 15.69 4.93 -6.64
C PHE A 217 15.41 6.42 -6.89
N SER A 218 16.45 7.17 -7.28
CA SER A 218 16.39 8.64 -7.47
C SER A 218 15.37 9.09 -8.52
N HIS A 219 14.99 8.23 -9.47
CA HIS A 219 13.91 8.52 -10.43
C HIS A 219 12.51 8.36 -9.81
N GLN A 220 12.39 7.73 -8.64
CA GLN A 220 11.12 7.55 -7.93
C GLN A 220 10.91 8.62 -6.85
N VAL A 221 11.99 9.02 -6.18
CA VAL A 221 11.93 9.93 -5.04
C VAL A 221 13.08 10.92 -5.04
N ARG A 222 12.83 12.08 -4.43
CA ARG A 222 13.83 13.13 -4.16
C ARG A 222 13.97 13.32 -2.66
N PHE A 223 15.19 13.37 -2.18
CA PHE A 223 15.47 13.70 -0.78
C PHE A 223 15.17 15.16 -0.49
N LEU A 224 14.38 15.43 0.58
CA LEU A 224 13.94 16.77 0.97
C LEU A 224 14.55 17.26 2.30
N GLY A 225 15.20 16.37 3.07
CA GLY A 225 15.82 16.71 4.34
C GLY A 225 15.50 15.73 5.46
N TRP A 226 16.14 15.90 6.59
CA TRP A 226 15.93 15.12 7.82
C TRP A 226 15.83 16.00 9.06
N SER A 227 15.34 15.41 10.16
CA SER A 227 15.27 15.97 11.51
C SER A 227 15.36 14.84 12.54
N GLY A 228 15.57 15.18 13.81
CA GLY A 228 15.58 14.23 14.93
C GLY A 228 16.85 14.28 15.76
N THR A 229 17.03 13.26 16.61
CA THR A 229 18.11 13.19 17.60
C THR A 229 19.38 12.50 17.10
N LEU A 230 19.36 11.84 15.92
CA LEU A 230 20.54 11.25 15.29
C LEU A 230 21.41 12.36 14.65
N THR A 231 22.16 13.08 15.50
CA THR A 231 23.05 14.15 15.05
C THR A 231 24.27 13.61 14.30
N GLY A 232 24.78 14.36 13.32
CA GLY A 232 25.92 13.92 12.50
C GLY A 232 25.54 12.93 11.38
N THR A 233 24.24 12.78 11.10
CA THR A 233 23.78 12.04 9.92
C THR A 233 24.35 12.65 8.64
N GLN A 234 24.78 11.80 7.71
CA GLN A 234 25.32 12.17 6.41
C GLN A 234 24.52 11.51 5.30
N ILE A 235 24.47 12.16 4.16
CA ILE A 235 23.93 11.56 2.93
C ILE A 235 25.04 11.56 1.87
N ASP A 236 25.30 10.39 1.31
CA ASP A 236 26.25 10.16 0.24
C ASP A 236 25.49 9.51 -0.94
N GLY A 237 25.22 10.32 -1.95
CA GLY A 237 24.37 9.90 -3.06
C GLY A 237 22.96 9.49 -2.57
N GLN A 238 22.66 8.19 -2.67
CA GLN A 238 21.38 7.62 -2.20
C GLN A 238 21.49 6.92 -0.85
N MET A 239 22.64 6.99 -0.18
CA MET A 239 22.85 6.32 1.09
C MET A 239 22.88 7.33 2.22
N LEU A 240 21.94 7.18 3.14
CA LEU A 240 21.92 7.89 4.41
C LEU A 240 22.72 7.06 5.42
N ARG A 241 23.67 7.71 6.11
CA ARG A 241 24.56 7.08 7.09
C ARG A 241 24.57 7.85 8.38
N TRP A 242 24.57 7.12 9.47
CA TRP A 242 24.79 7.64 10.80
C TRP A 242 25.63 6.64 11.61
N GLN A 243 26.45 7.14 12.52
CA GLN A 243 27.14 6.33 13.50
C GLN A 243 27.26 7.09 14.83
N GLY A 244 27.13 6.37 15.92
CA GLY A 244 27.20 6.98 17.26
C GLY A 244 26.91 5.99 18.36
N GLN A 245 26.96 6.51 19.59
CA GLN A 245 26.60 5.75 20.78
C GLN A 245 25.10 5.82 21.03
N VAL A 246 24.48 4.66 21.27
CA VAL A 246 23.10 4.51 21.74
C VAL A 246 23.16 4.04 23.19
N ARG A 247 22.36 4.66 24.05
CA ARG A 247 22.27 4.33 25.46
C ARG A 247 21.01 3.51 25.73
N ALA A 248 21.14 2.46 26.53
CA ALA A 248 20.02 1.61 26.92
C ALA A 248 18.87 2.42 27.55
N GLY A 249 17.65 2.17 27.10
CA GLY A 249 16.44 2.88 27.53
C GLY A 249 16.32 4.33 27.03
N GLN A 250 17.20 4.80 26.15
CA GLN A 250 17.15 6.13 25.55
C GLN A 250 17.13 6.03 24.03
N PRO A 251 15.97 5.80 23.41
CA PRO A 251 15.88 5.66 21.98
C PRO A 251 16.25 6.95 21.25
N LEU A 252 16.98 6.81 20.16
CA LEU A 252 17.30 7.89 19.24
C LEU A 252 16.36 7.79 18.01
N THR A 253 15.89 8.93 17.52
CA THR A 253 14.98 8.98 16.39
C THR A 253 15.53 9.85 15.28
N MET A 254 15.21 9.47 14.05
CA MET A 254 15.42 10.28 12.86
C MET A 254 14.16 10.23 12.00
N GLN A 255 13.76 11.40 11.52
CA GLN A 255 12.78 11.51 10.46
C GLN A 255 13.44 12.08 9.22
N TYR A 256 13.16 11.52 8.05
CA TYR A 256 13.54 12.11 6.79
C TYR A 256 12.38 12.10 5.80
N ARG A 257 12.42 13.04 4.87
CA ARG A 257 11.34 13.31 3.93
C ARG A 257 11.81 13.08 2.51
N LEU A 258 11.01 12.35 1.74
CA LEU A 258 11.22 12.10 0.32
C LEU A 258 10.02 12.63 -0.46
N GLY A 259 10.28 13.45 -1.48
CA GLY A 259 9.26 13.85 -2.45
C GLY A 259 9.08 12.77 -3.53
N VAL A 260 7.86 12.36 -3.81
CA VAL A 260 7.56 11.37 -4.87
C VAL A 260 7.59 12.05 -6.22
N GLU A 261 8.41 11.55 -7.15
CA GLU A 261 8.60 12.15 -8.46
C GLU A 261 7.40 11.94 -9.40
N GLY A 262 7.17 12.93 -10.29
CA GLY A 262 6.01 12.96 -11.20
C GLY A 262 6.03 11.90 -12.30
N VAL A 263 7.18 11.29 -12.54
CA VAL A 263 7.36 10.25 -13.57
C VAL A 263 7.03 8.84 -13.05
N VAL A 264 6.75 8.71 -11.75
CA VAL A 264 6.44 7.40 -11.15
C VAL A 264 5.04 6.96 -11.54
N THR A 265 4.94 5.79 -12.17
CA THR A 265 3.66 5.26 -12.63
C THR A 265 2.79 4.78 -11.46
N PRO A 266 1.47 4.98 -11.53
CA PRO A 266 0.55 4.37 -10.57
C PRO A 266 0.70 2.83 -10.52
N GLY A 267 0.62 2.26 -9.32
CA GLY A 267 0.88 0.84 -9.06
C GLY A 267 2.34 0.53 -8.68
N THR A 268 3.27 1.47 -8.85
CA THR A 268 4.66 1.28 -8.39
C THR A 268 4.69 1.13 -6.87
N VAL A 269 5.42 0.12 -6.40
CA VAL A 269 5.70 -0.11 -4.98
C VAL A 269 7.06 0.49 -4.66
N ILE A 270 7.08 1.50 -3.81
CA ILE A 270 8.31 2.07 -3.26
C ILE A 270 8.65 1.29 -2.00
N THR A 271 9.78 0.57 -2.01
CA THR A 271 10.27 -0.23 -0.90
C THR A 271 11.52 0.42 -0.33
N ASN A 272 11.62 0.47 0.99
CA ASN A 272 12.78 1.02 1.68
C ASN A 272 13.19 0.17 2.89
N ILE A 273 14.49 -0.10 3.03
CA ILE A 273 15.10 -0.94 4.05
C ILE A 273 16.28 -0.19 4.63
N ALA A 274 16.41 -0.19 5.96
CA ALA A 274 17.62 0.30 6.62
C ALA A 274 18.37 -0.86 7.29
N GLY A 275 19.67 -0.70 7.51
CA GLY A 275 20.51 -1.62 8.24
C GLY A 275 21.08 -0.99 9.50
N LEU A 276 21.07 -1.74 10.59
CA LEU A 276 21.80 -1.43 11.83
C LEU A 276 22.97 -2.39 12.00
N GLY A 277 24.11 -1.87 12.40
CA GLY A 277 25.31 -2.66 12.73
C GLY A 277 25.86 -2.27 14.10
N TRP A 278 26.26 -3.26 14.90
CA TRP A 278 26.90 -3.07 16.22
C TRP A 278 27.72 -4.32 16.59
N GLY A 279 28.88 -4.13 17.20
CA GLY A 279 29.68 -5.22 17.75
C GLY A 279 29.93 -6.42 16.81
N GLY A 280 30.04 -6.20 15.48
CA GLY A 280 30.15 -7.24 14.49
C GLY A 280 28.83 -7.91 14.08
N ARG A 281 27.71 -7.51 14.64
CA ARG A 281 26.35 -7.95 14.31
C ARG A 281 25.65 -6.95 13.40
N HIS A 282 24.58 -7.38 12.75
CA HIS A 282 23.73 -6.50 11.96
C HIS A 282 22.29 -7.00 11.93
N MET A 283 21.35 -6.09 11.75
CA MET A 283 19.95 -6.39 11.49
C MET A 283 19.36 -5.43 10.45
N GLN A 284 18.29 -5.84 9.79
CA GLN A 284 17.56 -5.00 8.86
C GLN A 284 16.29 -4.45 9.54
N LEU A 285 16.00 -3.17 9.27
CA LEU A 285 14.77 -2.50 9.65
C LEU A 285 13.88 -2.34 8.41
N GLY A 286 12.74 -2.96 8.41
CA GLY A 286 11.83 -3.05 7.26
C GLY A 286 11.87 -4.44 6.62
N PRO A 287 11.40 -4.60 5.37
CA PRO A 287 11.03 -3.55 4.43
C PRO A 287 9.79 -2.77 4.84
N VAL A 288 9.78 -1.46 4.57
CA VAL A 288 8.58 -0.64 4.61
C VAL A 288 8.19 -0.26 3.19
N THR A 289 6.91 -0.41 2.86
CA THR A 289 6.40 -0.26 1.50
C THR A 289 5.31 0.80 1.40
N THR A 290 5.28 1.49 0.28
CA THR A 290 4.24 2.46 -0.08
C THR A 290 3.87 2.25 -1.55
N VAL A 291 2.58 2.26 -1.85
CA VAL A 291 2.06 2.11 -3.22
C VAL A 291 1.75 3.49 -3.80
N VAL A 292 2.28 3.76 -4.98
CA VAL A 292 1.95 4.99 -5.71
C VAL A 292 0.58 4.85 -6.36
N THR A 293 -0.30 5.82 -6.11
CA THR A 293 -1.65 5.88 -6.68
C THR A 293 -1.86 7.21 -7.39
N LEU A 294 -2.72 7.23 -8.38
CA LEU A 294 -3.18 8.46 -9.02
C LEU A 294 -4.68 8.33 -9.32
N PRO A 295 -5.55 8.86 -8.43
CA PRO A 295 -6.99 8.82 -8.61
C PRO A 295 -7.45 9.52 -9.90
N TYR A 296 -8.64 9.14 -10.37
CA TYR A 296 -9.30 9.81 -11.49
C TYR A 296 -9.47 11.31 -11.24
N GLY A 297 -9.31 12.12 -12.28
CA GLY A 297 -9.36 13.59 -12.16
C GLY A 297 -8.06 14.22 -11.69
N MET A 298 -6.96 13.47 -11.72
CA MET A 298 -5.62 13.96 -11.42
C MET A 298 -4.63 13.71 -12.57
N LEU A 299 -3.63 14.58 -12.65
CA LEU A 299 -2.50 14.50 -13.56
C LEU A 299 -1.23 14.83 -12.79
N ALA A 300 -0.22 13.99 -12.88
CA ALA A 300 1.11 14.27 -12.33
C ALA A 300 2.10 14.50 -13.47
N LEU A 301 2.91 15.53 -13.36
CA LEU A 301 3.94 15.89 -14.34
C LEU A 301 5.27 16.09 -13.62
N GLY A 302 6.34 15.58 -14.20
CA GLY A 302 7.71 15.93 -13.79
C GLY A 302 8.11 17.33 -14.26
N ALA A 303 9.32 17.76 -13.88
CA ALA A 303 9.87 19.06 -14.29
C ALA A 303 9.86 19.19 -15.82
N ASN A 304 9.40 20.36 -16.30
CA ASN A 304 9.33 20.73 -17.71
C ASN A 304 8.48 19.83 -18.61
N GLN A 305 7.77 18.84 -18.06
CA GLN A 305 6.84 18.02 -18.83
C GLN A 305 5.55 18.77 -19.13
N GLY A 306 4.95 18.45 -20.28
CA GLY A 306 3.60 18.83 -20.65
C GLY A 306 2.66 17.63 -20.54
N GLY A 307 1.35 17.90 -20.48
CA GLY A 307 0.35 16.85 -20.40
C GLY A 307 -1.07 17.37 -20.46
N GLN A 308 -2.02 16.46 -20.46
CA GLN A 308 -3.44 16.79 -20.46
C GLN A 308 -4.19 16.00 -19.39
N LEU A 309 -5.10 16.68 -18.70
CA LEU A 309 -6.07 16.10 -17.78
C LEU A 309 -7.46 16.28 -18.38
N HIS A 310 -8.03 15.20 -18.87
CA HIS A 310 -9.42 15.17 -19.32
C HIS A 310 -10.32 14.62 -18.24
N HIS A 311 -11.38 15.34 -17.91
CA HIS A 311 -12.36 14.92 -16.93
C HIS A 311 -13.73 14.72 -17.58
N ARG A 312 -14.42 13.60 -17.26
CA ARG A 312 -15.76 13.25 -17.78
C ARG A 312 -16.84 14.34 -17.57
N TYR A 313 -16.56 15.31 -16.71
CA TYR A 313 -17.41 16.48 -16.49
C TYR A 313 -17.31 17.52 -17.64
N GLY A 314 -16.62 17.19 -18.74
CA GLY A 314 -16.47 18.08 -19.89
C GLY A 314 -15.46 19.20 -19.66
N VAL A 315 -14.41 18.95 -18.90
CA VAL A 315 -13.32 19.91 -18.71
C VAL A 315 -12.00 19.24 -19.04
N THR A 316 -11.22 19.87 -19.89
CA THR A 316 -9.85 19.46 -20.25
C THR A 316 -8.86 20.56 -19.86
N LEU A 317 -7.89 20.20 -19.05
CA LEU A 317 -6.73 21.03 -18.74
C LEU A 317 -5.55 20.57 -19.61
N SER A 318 -4.97 21.47 -20.39
CA SER A 318 -3.72 21.23 -21.12
C SER A 318 -2.60 22.05 -20.50
N VAL A 319 -1.55 21.37 -20.07
CA VAL A 319 -0.35 21.93 -19.45
C VAL A 319 0.78 21.90 -20.49
N PRO A 320 1.28 23.03 -20.98
CA PRO A 320 2.38 23.03 -21.94
C PRO A 320 3.71 22.66 -21.26
N PRO A 321 4.70 22.10 -21.99
CA PRO A 321 6.05 21.90 -21.48
C PRO A 321 6.64 23.19 -20.92
N GLY A 322 7.32 23.11 -19.77
CA GLY A 322 7.91 24.28 -19.09
C GLY A 322 6.93 25.14 -18.29
N ALA A 323 5.66 24.74 -18.17
CA ALA A 323 4.71 25.40 -17.27
C ALA A 323 5.03 25.13 -15.79
N VAL A 324 5.60 23.97 -15.49
CA VAL A 324 6.08 23.58 -14.17
C VAL A 324 7.58 23.31 -14.19
N THR A 325 8.29 23.74 -13.16
CA THR A 325 9.74 23.56 -13.02
C THR A 325 10.11 22.35 -12.16
N ASP A 326 9.11 21.72 -11.57
CA ASP A 326 9.27 20.61 -10.65
C ASP A 326 8.05 19.69 -10.69
N THR A 327 8.18 18.50 -10.08
CA THR A 327 7.05 17.56 -9.94
C THR A 327 5.83 18.26 -9.38
N THR A 328 4.78 18.29 -10.20
CA THR A 328 3.52 18.96 -9.86
C THR A 328 2.35 18.05 -10.16
N ARG A 329 1.47 17.84 -9.17
CA ARG A 329 0.22 17.12 -9.32
C ARG A 329 -0.92 18.13 -9.47
N PHE A 330 -1.69 17.99 -10.54
CA PHE A 330 -2.89 18.72 -10.83
C PHE A 330 -4.12 17.92 -10.45
N GLN A 331 -5.13 18.58 -9.89
CA GLN A 331 -6.40 17.97 -9.54
C GLN A 331 -7.53 18.83 -10.05
N LEU A 332 -8.49 18.20 -10.72
CA LEU A 332 -9.76 18.79 -11.13
C LEU A 332 -10.89 18.17 -10.30
N ARG A 333 -11.69 19.02 -9.67
CA ARG A 333 -12.85 18.62 -8.87
C ARG A 333 -14.09 19.38 -9.37
N PRO A 334 -15.12 18.69 -9.89
CA PRO A 334 -16.41 19.32 -10.18
C PRO A 334 -17.03 19.93 -8.92
N LEU A 335 -17.70 21.05 -9.09
CA LEU A 335 -18.48 21.70 -8.03
C LEU A 335 -19.96 21.60 -8.40
N PHE A 336 -20.78 21.10 -7.48
CA PHE A 336 -22.22 20.94 -7.67
C PHE A 336 -22.98 22.00 -6.88
N THR A 337 -24.11 22.48 -7.42
CA THR A 337 -24.90 23.58 -6.85
C THR A 337 -25.52 23.25 -5.48
N ASP A 338 -25.81 22.00 -5.23
CA ASP A 338 -26.34 21.50 -3.95
C ASP A 338 -25.31 21.57 -2.81
N THR A 339 -24.04 21.38 -3.12
CA THR A 339 -22.94 21.42 -2.14
C THR A 339 -22.16 22.74 -2.17
N HIS A 340 -22.26 23.49 -3.28
CA HIS A 340 -21.54 24.74 -3.49
C HIS A 340 -22.49 25.77 -4.15
N PRO A 341 -23.26 26.53 -3.33
CA PRO A 341 -24.16 27.52 -3.89
C PRO A 341 -23.38 28.59 -4.67
N PHE A 342 -23.87 28.88 -5.86
CA PHE A 342 -23.31 29.91 -6.74
C PHE A 342 -24.26 31.11 -6.77
N SER A 343 -23.70 32.29 -6.56
CA SER A 343 -24.39 33.55 -6.85
C SER A 343 -23.77 34.14 -8.12
N PRO A 344 -24.41 33.96 -9.29
CA PRO A 344 -23.88 34.53 -10.54
C PRO A 344 -23.74 36.05 -10.44
N PRO A 345 -22.68 36.64 -11.03
CA PRO A 345 -22.50 38.07 -11.01
C PRO A 345 -23.48 38.79 -11.93
N GLY A 346 -23.96 39.96 -11.51
CA GLY A 346 -24.58 40.96 -12.40
C GLY A 346 -25.77 40.50 -13.25
N GLY A 347 -26.66 39.60 -12.74
CA GLY A 347 -27.82 39.13 -13.52
C GLY A 347 -27.50 38.06 -14.57
N LEU A 348 -26.29 37.53 -14.59
CA LEU A 348 -25.91 36.36 -15.40
C LEU A 348 -26.56 35.10 -14.84
N LEU A 349 -26.67 34.06 -15.67
CA LEU A 349 -27.17 32.76 -15.31
C LEU A 349 -26.05 31.73 -15.37
N PHE A 350 -26.17 30.69 -14.54
CA PHE A 350 -25.21 29.59 -14.47
C PHE A 350 -25.41 28.60 -15.61
N ALA A 351 -24.33 28.25 -16.32
CA ALA A 351 -24.34 27.32 -17.44
C ALA A 351 -23.92 25.88 -17.02
N HIS A 352 -24.27 25.46 -15.81
CA HIS A 352 -24.10 24.10 -15.26
C HIS A 352 -22.68 23.52 -15.37
N ARG A 353 -21.67 24.38 -15.48
CA ARG A 353 -20.26 24.01 -15.46
C ARG A 353 -19.53 24.82 -14.39
N ALA A 354 -19.17 24.15 -13.31
CA ALA A 354 -18.31 24.73 -12.29
C ALA A 354 -17.34 23.66 -11.76
N PHE A 355 -16.12 24.08 -11.53
CA PHE A 355 -15.05 23.17 -11.07
C PHE A 355 -13.96 23.93 -10.32
N GLU A 356 -13.22 23.20 -9.52
CA GLU A 356 -12.02 23.69 -8.86
C GLU A 356 -10.80 23.02 -9.48
N LEU A 357 -9.77 23.81 -9.76
CA LEU A 357 -8.45 23.33 -10.09
C LEU A 357 -7.49 23.64 -8.95
N THR A 358 -6.73 22.63 -8.57
CA THR A 358 -5.65 22.76 -7.60
C THR A 358 -4.39 22.10 -8.14
N ALA A 359 -3.23 22.59 -7.69
CA ALA A 359 -1.96 21.95 -7.97
C ALA A 359 -1.11 21.89 -6.71
N PHE A 360 -0.35 20.81 -6.55
CA PHE A 360 0.50 20.56 -5.40
C PHE A 360 1.89 20.13 -5.84
N ARG A 361 2.89 20.59 -5.10
CA ARG A 361 4.31 20.25 -5.24
C ARG A 361 4.83 19.84 -3.87
N PHE A 362 5.12 18.57 -3.67
CA PHE A 362 5.61 18.03 -2.39
C PHE A 362 4.83 18.53 -1.16
N GLY A 363 3.49 18.47 -1.27
CA GLY A 363 2.55 18.90 -0.23
C GLY A 363 2.23 20.40 -0.22
N GLU A 364 2.94 21.23 -0.96
CA GLU A 364 2.70 22.67 -1.06
C GLU A 364 1.78 23.01 -2.24
N ARG A 365 0.86 23.96 -2.02
CA ARG A 365 -0.07 24.40 -3.06
C ARG A 365 0.64 25.32 -4.06
N VAL A 366 0.64 24.94 -5.34
CA VAL A 366 1.12 25.77 -6.46
C VAL A 366 -0.03 26.65 -6.94
N ARG A 367 0.15 27.96 -6.94
CA ARG A 367 -0.89 28.92 -7.31
C ARG A 367 -0.64 29.59 -8.68
N GLN A 368 0.61 29.64 -9.13
CA GLN A 368 1.00 30.29 -10.37
C GLN A 368 1.89 29.37 -11.21
N PHE A 369 1.82 29.50 -12.52
CA PHE A 369 2.55 28.71 -13.49
C PHE A 369 3.40 29.60 -14.39
N ASN A 370 4.55 29.11 -14.84
CA ASN A 370 5.50 29.86 -15.65
C ASN A 370 5.00 30.11 -17.08
N ARG A 371 4.03 29.33 -17.55
CA ARG A 371 3.38 29.47 -18.85
C ARG A 371 1.88 29.37 -18.69
N PRO A 372 1.11 30.06 -19.55
CA PRO A 372 -0.34 29.92 -19.54
C PRO A 372 -0.76 28.47 -19.80
N LEU A 373 -1.70 28.00 -19.02
CA LEU A 373 -2.38 26.73 -19.17
C LEU A 373 -3.65 26.93 -20.00
N THR A 374 -4.06 25.92 -20.73
CA THR A 374 -5.28 25.98 -21.55
C THR A 374 -6.39 25.15 -20.87
N LEU A 375 -7.54 25.78 -20.70
CA LEU A 375 -8.77 25.17 -20.22
C LEU A 375 -9.78 25.08 -21.35
N THR A 376 -10.21 23.87 -21.71
CA THR A 376 -11.35 23.65 -22.61
C THR A 376 -12.53 23.19 -21.77
N VAL A 377 -13.66 23.90 -21.88
CA VAL A 377 -14.89 23.62 -21.16
C VAL A 377 -15.96 23.25 -22.18
N ASP A 378 -16.34 21.98 -22.19
CA ASP A 378 -17.42 21.44 -23.03
C ASP A 378 -18.76 21.70 -22.35
N TYR A 379 -19.77 22.03 -23.16
CA TYR A 379 -21.14 22.22 -22.72
C TYR A 379 -22.12 21.60 -23.71
N THR A 380 -23.24 21.12 -23.21
CA THR A 380 -24.34 20.60 -24.02
C THR A 380 -25.43 21.66 -24.20
N ASP A 381 -26.37 21.42 -25.11
CA ASP A 381 -27.54 22.26 -25.29
C ASP A 381 -28.39 22.38 -24.02
N THR A 382 -28.43 21.31 -23.24
CA THR A 382 -29.10 21.28 -21.93
C THR A 382 -28.43 22.22 -20.93
N ASP A 383 -27.09 22.26 -20.90
CA ASP A 383 -26.34 23.12 -19.96
C ASP A 383 -26.57 24.62 -20.21
N VAL A 384 -26.88 24.99 -21.44
CA VAL A 384 -27.05 26.39 -21.86
C VAL A 384 -28.49 26.73 -22.26
N THR A 385 -29.45 25.89 -21.82
CA THR A 385 -30.89 26.16 -22.07
C THR A 385 -31.28 27.51 -21.45
N GLY A 386 -31.87 28.38 -22.25
CA GLY A 386 -32.28 29.74 -21.81
C GLY A 386 -31.14 30.76 -21.77
N LEU A 387 -29.92 30.41 -22.18
CA LEU A 387 -28.76 31.29 -22.23
C LEU A 387 -28.45 31.73 -23.69
N LYS A 388 -27.90 32.91 -23.85
CA LYS A 388 -27.29 33.40 -25.08
C LYS A 388 -25.87 32.81 -25.19
N ARG A 389 -25.62 31.91 -26.15
CA ARG A 389 -24.33 31.18 -26.26
C ARG A 389 -23.13 32.06 -26.47
N GLU A 390 -23.31 33.14 -27.23
CA GLU A 390 -22.27 34.14 -27.55
C GLU A 390 -21.80 34.94 -26.33
N THR A 391 -22.58 34.94 -25.25
CA THR A 391 -22.27 35.65 -24.00
C THR A 391 -21.61 34.75 -22.93
N LEU A 392 -21.43 33.45 -23.24
CA LEU A 392 -20.82 32.52 -22.28
C LEU A 392 -19.37 32.92 -22.00
N ARG A 393 -19.05 33.09 -20.72
CA ARG A 393 -17.71 33.43 -20.24
C ARG A 393 -17.35 32.56 -19.03
N LEU A 394 -16.08 32.25 -18.90
CA LEU A 394 -15.54 31.58 -17.72
C LEU A 394 -15.18 32.65 -16.68
N TRP A 395 -15.68 32.42 -15.48
CA TRP A 395 -15.45 33.27 -14.32
C TRP A 395 -14.63 32.52 -13.28
N THR A 396 -13.88 33.23 -12.49
CA THR A 396 -12.99 32.70 -11.46
C THR A 396 -13.23 33.38 -10.13
N ARG A 397 -13.01 32.64 -9.01
CA ARG A 397 -12.99 33.17 -7.65
C ARG A 397 -11.98 32.44 -6.77
N SER A 398 -11.39 33.10 -5.77
CA SER A 398 -10.36 32.54 -4.90
C SER A 398 -10.87 31.46 -3.95
N GLY A 399 -12.15 31.49 -3.61
CA GLY A 399 -12.77 30.52 -2.69
C GLY A 399 -14.26 30.73 -2.50
N PRO A 400 -14.93 29.91 -1.72
CA PRO A 400 -16.33 30.07 -1.36
C PRO A 400 -16.59 31.44 -0.70
N GLY A 401 -17.68 32.13 -1.12
CA GLY A 401 -18.02 33.46 -0.61
C GLY A 401 -17.34 34.64 -1.28
N GLU A 402 -16.27 34.41 -2.04
CA GLU A 402 -15.61 35.45 -2.81
C GLU A 402 -16.39 35.85 -4.05
N ARG A 403 -16.15 37.07 -4.53
CA ARG A 403 -16.79 37.58 -5.75
C ARG A 403 -16.19 36.92 -6.98
N TRP A 404 -17.06 36.62 -7.95
CA TRP A 404 -16.64 36.17 -9.26
C TRP A 404 -16.03 37.31 -10.09
N ALA A 405 -14.90 37.05 -10.71
CA ALA A 405 -14.26 37.90 -11.69
C ALA A 405 -14.19 37.17 -13.03
N MET A 406 -14.44 37.88 -14.13
CA MET A 406 -14.33 37.29 -15.48
C MET A 406 -12.87 36.90 -15.75
N LEU A 407 -12.63 35.69 -16.22
CA LEU A 407 -11.28 35.23 -16.56
C LEU A 407 -10.74 35.91 -17.82
N GLY A 408 -11.64 36.28 -18.74
CA GLY A 408 -11.34 36.91 -20.01
C GLY A 408 -12.22 36.37 -21.14
N GLU A 409 -11.98 36.86 -22.33
CA GLU A 409 -12.63 36.35 -23.55
C GLU A 409 -12.10 34.93 -23.85
N PRO A 410 -12.94 34.03 -24.41
CA PRO A 410 -12.48 32.74 -24.86
C PRO A 410 -11.43 32.88 -25.98
N ALA A 411 -10.32 32.21 -25.83
CA ALA A 411 -9.27 32.16 -26.86
C ALA A 411 -9.76 31.44 -28.14
N ARG A 412 -10.73 30.54 -27.98
CA ARG A 412 -11.37 29.82 -29.09
C ARG A 412 -12.81 29.45 -28.71
N VAL A 413 -13.70 29.62 -29.68
CA VAL A 413 -15.12 29.24 -29.62
C VAL A 413 -15.37 28.14 -30.64
N MET A 414 -15.91 27.02 -30.19
CA MET A 414 -16.32 25.86 -31.01
C MET A 414 -17.77 25.54 -30.72
N SER A 415 -18.42 24.76 -31.59
CA SER A 415 -19.75 24.25 -31.29
C SER A 415 -19.67 23.34 -30.08
N GLY A 416 -20.29 23.73 -28.94
CA GLY A 416 -20.31 22.96 -27.69
C GLY A 416 -19.07 23.04 -26.82
N ALA A 417 -18.08 23.91 -27.14
CA ALA A 417 -16.88 24.06 -26.32
C ALA A 417 -16.29 25.47 -26.37
N LEU A 418 -15.73 25.89 -25.24
CA LEU A 418 -14.99 27.16 -25.11
C LEU A 418 -13.61 26.88 -24.55
N THR A 419 -12.61 27.57 -25.11
CA THR A 419 -11.21 27.45 -24.67
C THR A 419 -10.73 28.75 -24.06
N PHE A 420 -10.10 28.69 -22.90
CA PHE A 420 -9.56 29.82 -22.15
C PHE A 420 -8.09 29.56 -21.78
N THR A 421 -7.37 30.62 -21.46
CA THR A 421 -6.03 30.53 -20.90
C THR A 421 -6.01 31.07 -19.48
N THR A 422 -5.20 30.43 -18.59
CA THR A 422 -4.99 30.88 -17.23
C THR A 422 -3.57 30.62 -16.77
N THR A 423 -3.05 31.46 -15.88
CA THR A 423 -1.74 31.28 -15.22
C THR A 423 -1.88 30.93 -13.74
N HIS A 424 -3.10 30.84 -13.24
CA HIS A 424 -3.40 30.54 -11.83
C HIS A 424 -4.58 29.59 -11.68
N PHE A 425 -4.67 28.94 -10.53
CA PHE A 425 -5.75 28.01 -10.19
C PHE A 425 -6.61 28.51 -9.04
N THR A 426 -7.92 28.33 -9.24
CA THR A 426 -8.98 28.76 -8.33
C THR A 426 -10.23 27.89 -8.56
N GLN A 427 -11.39 28.41 -8.16
CA GLN A 427 -12.69 27.92 -8.61
C GLN A 427 -13.11 28.62 -9.88
N PHE A 428 -13.69 27.87 -10.80
CA PHE A 428 -14.15 28.35 -12.10
C PHE A 428 -15.63 28.01 -12.29
N ALA A 429 -16.36 28.91 -12.95
CA ALA A 429 -17.74 28.64 -13.36
C ALA A 429 -18.07 29.33 -14.69
N LEU A 430 -18.91 28.67 -15.48
CA LEU A 430 -19.39 29.20 -16.76
C LEU A 430 -20.71 29.93 -16.53
N PHE A 431 -20.75 31.22 -16.87
CA PHE A 431 -21.95 32.05 -16.81
C PHE A 431 -22.23 32.70 -18.16
N GLY A 432 -23.51 33.04 -18.41
CA GLY A 432 -23.96 33.75 -19.59
C GLY A 432 -25.21 34.56 -19.37
N GLU A 433 -25.57 35.44 -20.31
CA GLU A 433 -26.81 36.22 -20.28
C GLU A 433 -28.02 35.31 -20.55
N GLY A 434 -29.12 35.58 -19.88
CA GLY A 434 -30.41 34.97 -20.18
C GLY A 434 -30.98 35.45 -21.53
N LYS A 435 -31.67 34.57 -22.25
CA LYS A 435 -32.49 34.95 -23.36
C LYS A 435 -33.68 35.74 -22.80
N HIS A 436 -33.83 37.02 -23.20
CA HIS A 436 -34.99 37.78 -22.84
C HIS A 436 -36.23 37.12 -23.45
N ARG A 437 -37.17 36.62 -22.62
CA ARG A 437 -38.53 36.34 -23.08
C ARG A 437 -39.20 37.69 -23.23
N ALA A 438 -39.47 38.14 -24.44
CA ALA A 438 -40.40 39.25 -24.68
C ALA A 438 -41.78 38.77 -24.23
N TYR A 439 -42.27 39.25 -23.09
CA TYR A 439 -43.67 39.13 -22.73
C TYR A 439 -44.39 40.16 -23.59
N LEU A 440 -45.03 39.71 -24.66
CA LEU A 440 -46.07 40.56 -25.31
C LEU A 440 -47.24 40.68 -24.31
N PRO A 441 -47.66 41.90 -23.93
CA PRO A 441 -48.80 42.03 -23.08
C PRO A 441 -50.01 41.50 -23.85
N ILE A 442 -50.68 40.49 -23.32
CA ILE A 442 -51.98 40.05 -23.85
C ILE A 442 -52.97 41.17 -23.49
N VAL A 443 -53.30 42.00 -24.44
CA VAL A 443 -54.45 42.94 -24.34
C VAL A 443 -55.69 42.09 -24.52
N ILE A 444 -56.31 41.71 -23.40
CA ILE A 444 -57.67 41.15 -23.41
C ILE A 444 -58.62 42.34 -23.67
N ARG A 445 -59.28 42.36 -24.86
CA ARG A 445 -60.37 43.24 -25.19
C ARG A 445 -61.69 42.64 -24.69
#